data_81ed96d7f90780f6b2fa20bd7636d8f9
#
_entry.id   81ed96d7f90780f6b2fa20bd7636d8f9
#
_cell.length_a   1.000
_cell.length_b   1.000
_cell.length_c   1.000
_cell.angle_alpha   90.00
_cell.angle_beta   90.00
_cell.angle_gamma   90.00
#
_symmetry.space_group_name_H-M   'P 1'
#
loop_
_entity.id
_entity.type
_entity.pdbx_description
1 polymer ?
#
loop_
_entity_poly.entity_id
_entity_poly.type
_entity_poly.pdbx_seq_one_letter_code
_entity_poly.pdbx_strand_id
1 'polypeptide(L)'
;MSVLDEELIKVANLFGGEEAVTVVNSLKAVGEGTDEIITNDCKTRFNKEVRLNTVRKILYKLYDHGLVSCTRVRDEKTGWFIFYWRLQPDQLDAFIRSRKKRALDKLKQRLSFERAHTFFICKTDSDVRVTFEDAMETSFKCTKCGNQLESSENADMVSVLESKIERLEAELSR
;
A
#
# COMPACT_ATOMS: atom_id res chain seq x y z
N MET A 1 -19.91 -5.57 -13.43
CA MET A 1 -19.04 -5.05 -12.36
C MET A 1 -18.77 -3.59 -12.68
N SER A 2 -18.99 -2.67 -11.76
CA SER A 2 -18.68 -1.26 -12.01
C SER A 2 -17.16 -1.04 -11.90
N VAL A 3 -16.65 0.02 -12.52
CA VAL A 3 -15.21 0.38 -12.44
C VAL A 3 -14.76 0.54 -10.98
N LEU A 4 -15.62 1.11 -10.14
CA LEU A 4 -15.41 1.24 -8.69
C LEU A 4 -15.25 -0.12 -7.99
N ASP A 5 -15.94 -1.15 -8.46
CA ASP A 5 -15.85 -2.49 -7.90
C ASP A 5 -14.48 -3.13 -8.16
N GLU A 6 -13.94 -2.93 -9.37
CA GLU A 6 -12.62 -3.46 -9.74
C GLU A 6 -11.50 -2.76 -8.96
N GLU A 7 -11.61 -1.46 -8.77
CA GLU A 7 -10.63 -0.71 -7.99
C GLU A 7 -10.69 -1.07 -6.51
N LEU A 8 -11.88 -1.24 -5.94
CA LEU A 8 -12.07 -1.70 -4.57
C LEU A 8 -11.42 -3.08 -4.34
N ILE A 9 -11.62 -4.01 -5.29
CA ILE A 9 -11.00 -5.34 -5.23
C ILE A 9 -9.48 -5.25 -5.30
N LYS A 10 -8.92 -4.41 -6.19
CA LYS A 10 -7.46 -4.19 -6.27
C LYS A 10 -6.90 -3.63 -4.95
N VAL A 11 -7.60 -2.65 -4.37
CA VAL A 11 -7.21 -2.08 -3.08
C VAL A 11 -7.31 -3.12 -1.96
N ALA A 12 -8.40 -3.89 -1.89
CA ALA A 12 -8.56 -4.97 -0.92
C ALA A 12 -7.43 -6.00 -1.02
N ASN A 13 -7.05 -6.39 -2.24
CA ASN A 13 -5.96 -7.32 -2.47
C ASN A 13 -4.61 -6.82 -1.92
N LEU A 14 -4.34 -5.53 -2.00
CA LEU A 14 -3.14 -4.91 -1.41
C LEU A 14 -3.14 -4.95 0.13
N PHE A 15 -4.30 -4.98 0.78
CA PHE A 15 -4.41 -5.00 2.24
C PHE A 15 -4.24 -6.38 2.86
N GLY A 16 -4.63 -7.44 2.16
CA GLY A 16 -4.59 -8.79 2.73
C GLY A 16 -4.82 -9.92 1.72
N GLY A 17 -4.48 -9.70 0.45
CA GLY A 17 -4.59 -10.73 -0.58
C GLY A 17 -6.03 -11.20 -0.82
N GLU A 18 -6.17 -12.46 -1.22
CA GLU A 18 -7.47 -13.08 -1.51
C GLU A 18 -8.44 -13.07 -0.32
N GLU A 19 -7.94 -13.21 0.92
CA GLU A 19 -8.78 -13.16 2.10
C GLU A 19 -9.47 -11.80 2.25
N ALA A 20 -8.74 -10.70 2.01
CA ALA A 20 -9.31 -9.36 2.06
C ALA A 20 -10.32 -9.11 0.92
N VAL A 21 -10.06 -9.62 -0.27
CA VAL A 21 -11.02 -9.58 -1.38
C VAL A 21 -12.31 -10.32 -1.01
N THR A 22 -12.19 -11.50 -0.39
CA THR A 22 -13.35 -12.28 0.05
C THR A 22 -14.16 -11.54 1.12
N VAL A 23 -13.50 -10.94 2.10
CA VAL A 23 -14.13 -10.13 3.17
C VAL A 23 -14.86 -8.92 2.59
N VAL A 24 -14.24 -8.19 1.66
CA VAL A 24 -14.86 -7.02 1.01
C VAL A 24 -16.06 -7.42 0.17
N ASN A 25 -15.98 -8.52 -0.58
CA ASN A 25 -17.10 -9.03 -1.37
C ASN A 25 -18.26 -9.51 -0.46
N SER A 26 -17.95 -10.16 0.65
CA SER A 26 -18.93 -10.54 1.65
C SER A 26 -19.60 -9.31 2.26
N LEU A 27 -18.83 -8.34 2.72
CA LEU A 27 -19.38 -7.11 3.30
C LEU A 27 -20.24 -6.33 2.28
N LYS A 28 -19.82 -6.32 0.99
CA LYS A 28 -20.62 -5.74 -0.09
C LYS A 28 -21.96 -6.45 -0.27
N ALA A 29 -21.98 -7.77 -0.18
CA ALA A 29 -23.18 -8.57 -0.36
C ALA A 29 -24.14 -8.48 0.84
N VAL A 30 -23.60 -8.36 2.05
CA VAL A 30 -24.36 -8.21 3.30
C VAL A 30 -24.84 -6.76 3.49
N GLY A 31 -24.09 -5.77 2.95
CA GLY A 31 -24.33 -4.34 3.11
C GLY A 31 -23.81 -3.81 4.44
N GLU A 32 -24.32 -4.29 5.56
CA GLU A 32 -23.87 -3.98 6.91
C GLU A 32 -23.94 -5.22 7.78
N GLY A 33 -22.91 -5.52 8.55
CA GLY A 33 -22.87 -6.71 9.39
C GLY A 33 -21.74 -6.70 10.41
N THR A 34 -21.88 -7.63 11.39
CA THR A 34 -20.82 -7.88 12.35
C THR A 34 -19.69 -8.70 11.73
N ASP A 35 -18.54 -8.71 12.38
CA ASP A 35 -17.40 -9.55 12.00
C ASP A 35 -17.77 -11.05 11.91
N GLU A 36 -18.68 -11.53 12.77
CA GLU A 36 -19.20 -12.90 12.75
C GLU A 36 -20.10 -13.16 11.53
N ILE A 37 -21.01 -12.25 11.22
CA ILE A 37 -21.88 -12.34 10.03
C ILE A 37 -21.04 -12.39 8.77
N ILE A 38 -20.04 -11.51 8.65
CA ILE A 38 -19.14 -11.44 7.51
C ILE A 38 -18.32 -12.73 7.40
N THR A 39 -17.80 -13.25 8.52
CA THR A 39 -17.05 -14.51 8.56
C THR A 39 -17.90 -15.68 8.08
N ASN A 40 -19.14 -15.76 8.54
CA ASN A 40 -20.08 -16.81 8.12
C ASN A 40 -20.43 -16.69 6.63
N ASP A 41 -20.67 -15.48 6.12
CA ASP A 41 -20.96 -15.23 4.70
C ASP A 41 -19.76 -15.58 3.80
N CYS A 42 -18.50 -15.32 4.23
CA CYS A 42 -17.31 -15.78 3.54
C CYS A 42 -17.32 -17.30 3.33
N LYS A 43 -17.72 -18.06 4.34
CA LYS A 43 -17.80 -19.52 4.28
C LYS A 43 -18.98 -19.99 3.43
N THR A 44 -20.17 -19.45 3.64
CA THR A 44 -21.40 -19.95 3.00
C THR A 44 -21.54 -19.52 1.55
N ARG A 45 -21.22 -18.26 1.23
CA ARG A 45 -21.40 -17.71 -0.12
C ARG A 45 -20.18 -17.90 -1.01
N PHE A 46 -18.99 -17.72 -0.46
CA PHE A 46 -17.74 -17.77 -1.23
C PHE A 46 -16.97 -19.08 -1.08
N ASN A 47 -17.46 -20.01 -0.23
CA ASN A 47 -16.81 -21.27 0.09
C ASN A 47 -15.32 -21.10 0.49
N LYS A 48 -15.04 -19.99 1.21
CA LYS A 48 -13.70 -19.67 1.72
C LYS A 48 -13.73 -19.55 3.23
N GLU A 49 -12.92 -20.35 3.89
CA GLU A 49 -12.79 -20.34 5.34
C GLU A 49 -11.75 -19.28 5.77
N VAL A 50 -12.27 -18.11 6.14
CA VAL A 50 -11.45 -17.02 6.70
C VAL A 50 -11.62 -16.98 8.21
N ARG A 51 -10.53 -16.98 8.96
CA ARG A 51 -10.59 -16.95 10.44
C ARG A 51 -11.14 -15.60 10.91
N LEU A 52 -11.99 -15.61 11.95
CA LEU A 52 -12.59 -14.41 12.53
C LEU A 52 -11.56 -13.32 12.86
N ASN A 53 -10.41 -13.69 13.42
CA ASN A 53 -9.34 -12.74 13.72
C ASN A 53 -8.73 -12.11 12.46
N THR A 54 -8.67 -12.84 11.34
CA THR A 54 -8.22 -12.30 10.05
C THR A 54 -9.26 -11.32 9.51
N VAL A 55 -10.55 -11.66 9.58
CA VAL A 55 -11.64 -10.75 9.20
C VAL A 55 -11.55 -9.45 9.98
N ARG A 56 -11.40 -9.51 11.30
CA ARG A 56 -11.21 -8.33 12.16
C ARG A 56 -10.02 -7.48 11.74
N LYS A 57 -8.86 -8.10 11.54
CA LYS A 57 -7.63 -7.39 11.09
C LYS A 57 -7.83 -6.67 9.77
N ILE A 58 -8.52 -7.30 8.82
CA ILE A 58 -8.82 -6.70 7.51
C ILE A 58 -9.78 -5.53 7.67
N LEU A 59 -10.88 -5.70 8.43
CA LEU A 59 -11.88 -4.66 8.69
C LEU A 59 -11.24 -3.43 9.36
N TYR A 60 -10.40 -3.61 10.39
CA TYR A 60 -9.69 -2.51 11.01
C TYR A 60 -8.72 -1.80 10.06
N LYS A 61 -7.98 -2.54 9.22
CA LYS A 61 -7.12 -1.91 8.19
C LYS A 61 -7.93 -1.06 7.21
N LEU A 62 -9.08 -1.55 6.76
CA LEU A 62 -9.97 -0.80 5.87
C LEU A 62 -10.56 0.43 6.58
N TYR A 63 -10.91 0.30 7.86
CA TYR A 63 -11.41 1.38 8.70
C TYR A 63 -10.38 2.50 8.90
N ASP A 64 -9.13 2.16 9.20
CA ASP A 64 -8.01 3.11 9.35
C ASP A 64 -7.77 3.94 8.08
N HIS A 65 -8.23 3.43 6.93
CA HIS A 65 -8.14 4.11 5.65
C HIS A 65 -9.47 4.75 5.18
N GLY A 66 -10.50 4.71 6.02
CA GLY A 66 -11.80 5.30 5.72
C GLY A 66 -12.63 4.55 4.67
N LEU A 67 -12.21 3.33 4.28
CA LEU A 67 -12.91 2.53 3.27
C LEU A 67 -14.08 1.73 3.84
N VAL A 68 -14.12 1.60 5.17
CA VAL A 68 -15.19 0.97 5.94
C VAL A 68 -15.54 1.88 7.11
N SER A 69 -16.82 2.05 7.40
CA SER A 69 -17.29 2.65 8.64
C SER A 69 -17.62 1.58 9.67
N CYS A 70 -17.58 1.98 10.93
CA CYS A 70 -17.90 1.12 12.06
C CYS A 70 -18.91 1.84 12.97
N THR A 71 -20.07 1.22 13.17
CA THR A 71 -21.07 1.67 14.14
C THR A 71 -21.02 0.75 15.35
N ARG A 72 -20.94 1.34 16.54
CA ARG A 72 -20.87 0.63 17.81
C ARG A 72 -22.22 0.69 18.52
N VAL A 73 -22.84 -0.47 18.76
CA VAL A 73 -24.10 -0.59 19.48
C VAL A 73 -23.87 -1.36 20.77
N ARG A 74 -24.45 -0.92 21.87
CA ARG A 74 -24.40 -1.66 23.14
C ARG A 74 -25.54 -2.68 23.16
N ASP A 75 -25.21 -3.94 23.36
CA ASP A 75 -26.19 -5.00 23.56
C ASP A 75 -26.83 -4.84 24.96
N GLU A 76 -28.14 -4.70 25.00
CA GLU A 76 -28.90 -4.50 26.25
C GLU A 76 -28.86 -5.71 27.19
N LYS A 77 -28.68 -6.92 26.64
CA LYS A 77 -28.71 -8.18 27.43
C LYS A 77 -27.36 -8.49 28.04
N THR A 78 -26.29 -8.32 27.26
CA THR A 78 -24.93 -8.70 27.68
C THR A 78 -24.12 -7.51 28.18
N GLY A 79 -24.51 -6.28 27.84
CA GLY A 79 -23.78 -5.05 28.11
C GLY A 79 -22.54 -4.85 27.23
N TRP A 80 -22.21 -5.80 26.37
CA TRP A 80 -21.06 -5.72 25.46
C TRP A 80 -21.33 -4.84 24.25
N PHE A 81 -20.27 -4.34 23.65
CA PHE A 81 -20.38 -3.57 22.41
C PHE A 81 -20.29 -4.50 21.21
N ILE A 82 -21.26 -4.37 20.30
CA ILE A 82 -21.32 -5.03 19.00
C ILE A 82 -20.91 -3.99 17.94
N PHE A 83 -20.00 -4.37 17.05
CA PHE A 83 -19.47 -3.54 15.99
C PHE A 83 -20.11 -3.95 14.67
N TYR A 84 -20.78 -3.00 14.00
CA TYR A 84 -21.36 -3.17 12.68
C TYR A 84 -20.50 -2.45 11.65
N TRP A 85 -20.09 -3.16 10.63
CA TRP A 85 -19.20 -2.71 9.59
C TRP A 85 -19.96 -2.46 8.30
N ARG A 86 -19.65 -1.35 7.61
CA ARG A 86 -20.26 -0.97 6.35
C ARG A 86 -19.22 -0.39 5.41
N LEU A 87 -19.23 -0.78 4.12
CA LEU A 87 -18.37 -0.21 3.10
C LEU A 87 -18.70 1.26 2.85
N GLN A 88 -17.65 2.04 2.54
CA GLN A 88 -17.71 3.45 2.16
C GLN A 88 -17.16 3.63 0.73
N PRO A 89 -17.89 3.21 -0.33
CA PRO A 89 -17.39 3.26 -1.71
C PRO A 89 -17.05 4.68 -2.15
N ASP A 90 -17.76 5.67 -1.65
CA ASP A 90 -17.56 7.09 -1.98
C ASP A 90 -16.19 7.63 -1.54
N GLN A 91 -15.54 6.96 -0.59
CA GLN A 91 -14.21 7.34 -0.10
C GLN A 91 -13.07 6.72 -0.92
N LEU A 92 -13.38 5.79 -1.82
CA LEU A 92 -12.37 5.04 -2.57
C LEU A 92 -11.54 5.95 -3.49
N ASP A 93 -12.17 6.84 -4.23
CA ASP A 93 -11.48 7.76 -5.13
C ASP A 93 -10.55 8.71 -4.36
N ALA A 94 -11.04 9.28 -3.25
CA ALA A 94 -10.24 10.14 -2.39
C ALA A 94 -9.04 9.40 -1.81
N PHE A 95 -9.22 8.14 -1.41
CA PHE A 95 -8.16 7.28 -0.92
C PHE A 95 -7.10 7.03 -2.00
N ILE A 96 -7.51 6.61 -3.22
CA ILE A 96 -6.60 6.32 -4.33
C ILE A 96 -5.82 7.59 -4.72
N ARG A 97 -6.50 8.73 -4.86
CA ARG A 97 -5.85 10.01 -5.15
C ARG A 97 -4.81 10.39 -4.09
N SER A 98 -5.15 10.25 -2.82
CA SER A 98 -4.22 10.50 -1.71
C SER A 98 -2.98 9.61 -1.78
N ARG A 99 -3.15 8.32 -2.10
CA ARG A 99 -2.03 7.38 -2.26
C ARG A 99 -1.15 7.71 -3.45
N LYS A 100 -1.76 8.03 -4.60
CA LYS A 100 -1.03 8.47 -5.81
C LYS A 100 -0.23 9.75 -5.54
N LYS A 101 -0.83 10.74 -4.85
CA LYS A 101 -0.15 11.98 -4.50
C LYS A 101 1.08 11.73 -3.60
N ARG A 102 0.93 10.91 -2.55
CA ARG A 102 2.06 10.53 -1.68
C ARG A 102 3.16 9.78 -2.44
N ALA A 103 2.79 8.92 -3.39
CA ALA A 103 3.76 8.23 -4.24
C ALA A 103 4.50 9.20 -5.14
N LEU A 104 3.78 10.15 -5.76
CA LEU A 104 4.34 11.21 -6.58
C LEU A 104 5.35 12.07 -5.81
N ASP A 105 4.98 12.50 -4.59
CA ASP A 105 5.86 13.30 -3.74
C ASP A 105 7.17 12.54 -3.42
N LYS A 106 7.07 11.25 -3.10
CA LYS A 106 8.26 10.40 -2.85
C LYS A 106 9.13 10.23 -4.10
N LEU A 107 8.52 10.05 -5.28
CA LEU A 107 9.27 9.95 -6.54
C LEU A 107 9.97 11.27 -6.87
N LYS A 108 9.34 12.41 -6.66
CA LYS A 108 9.94 13.73 -6.85
C LYS A 108 11.12 13.96 -5.89
N GLN A 109 10.96 13.59 -4.62
CA GLN A 109 12.06 13.65 -3.65
C GLN A 109 13.22 12.75 -4.07
N ARG A 110 12.94 11.53 -4.53
CA ARG A 110 13.97 10.61 -5.02
C ARG A 110 14.67 11.17 -6.26
N LEU A 111 13.94 11.72 -7.23
CA LEU A 111 14.50 12.34 -8.42
C LEU A 111 15.40 13.52 -8.06
N SER A 112 14.97 14.40 -7.14
CA SER A 112 15.79 15.50 -6.67
C SER A 112 17.09 15.01 -6.03
N PHE A 113 17.02 13.97 -5.21
CA PHE A 113 18.19 13.35 -4.59
C PHE A 113 19.14 12.74 -5.63
N GLU A 114 18.63 12.02 -6.62
CA GLU A 114 19.44 11.44 -7.71
C GLU A 114 20.13 12.52 -8.53
N ARG A 115 19.50 13.65 -8.79
CA ARG A 115 20.08 14.75 -9.56
C ARG A 115 21.11 15.56 -8.76
N ALA A 116 20.97 15.60 -7.44
CA ALA A 116 21.85 16.39 -6.58
C ALA A 116 23.15 15.69 -6.21
N HIS A 117 23.23 14.35 -6.35
CA HIS A 117 24.36 13.56 -5.87
C HIS A 117 25.00 12.74 -6.98
N THR A 118 26.31 12.58 -6.88
CA THR A 118 27.08 11.59 -7.66
C THR A 118 27.20 10.31 -6.85
N PHE A 119 27.07 9.16 -7.51
CA PHE A 119 27.06 7.88 -6.84
C PHE A 119 28.26 7.01 -7.17
N PHE A 120 28.62 6.18 -6.21
CA PHE A 120 29.67 5.19 -6.32
C PHE A 120 29.14 3.81 -5.96
N ILE A 121 29.57 2.80 -6.70
CA ILE A 121 29.13 1.39 -6.55
C ILE A 121 30.32 0.48 -6.35
N CYS A 122 30.06 -0.66 -5.69
CA CYS A 122 31.02 -1.74 -5.60
C CYS A 122 30.74 -2.77 -6.70
N LYS A 123 31.75 -3.11 -7.52
CA LYS A 123 31.61 -4.16 -8.56
C LYS A 123 31.40 -5.57 -7.99
N THR A 124 31.91 -5.82 -6.80
CA THR A 124 31.83 -7.15 -6.17
C THR A 124 30.52 -7.34 -5.41
N ASP A 125 29.93 -6.24 -4.91
CA ASP A 125 28.67 -6.25 -4.16
C ASP A 125 27.74 -5.18 -4.73
N SER A 126 26.83 -5.59 -5.60
CA SER A 126 25.87 -4.71 -6.29
C SER A 126 24.92 -3.97 -5.35
N ASP A 127 24.80 -4.40 -4.10
CA ASP A 127 23.92 -3.76 -3.10
C ASP A 127 24.58 -2.52 -2.48
N VAL A 128 25.90 -2.35 -2.68
CA VAL A 128 26.63 -1.17 -2.17
C VAL A 128 26.61 -0.07 -3.21
N ARG A 129 25.77 0.93 -2.97
CA ARG A 129 25.69 2.20 -3.71
C ARG A 129 25.65 3.35 -2.72
N VAL A 130 26.63 4.21 -2.77
CA VAL A 130 26.83 5.32 -1.83
C VAL A 130 26.95 6.64 -2.56
N THR A 131 26.73 7.76 -1.87
CA THR A 131 26.96 9.10 -2.40
C THR A 131 28.46 9.41 -2.46
N PHE A 132 28.84 10.47 -3.16
CA PHE A 132 30.23 10.95 -3.19
C PHE A 132 30.73 11.26 -1.77
N GLU A 133 29.90 11.89 -0.96
CA GLU A 133 30.24 12.29 0.41
C GLU A 133 30.55 11.05 1.26
N ASP A 134 29.68 10.04 1.23
CA ASP A 134 29.89 8.78 1.97
C ASP A 134 31.12 8.01 1.44
N ALA A 135 31.34 8.02 0.11
CA ALA A 135 32.51 7.37 -0.49
C ALA A 135 33.82 8.06 -0.07
N MET A 136 33.81 9.38 0.07
CA MET A 136 34.97 10.15 0.52
C MET A 136 35.33 9.81 1.97
N GLU A 137 34.35 9.63 2.87
CA GLU A 137 34.59 9.21 4.26
C GLU A 137 35.31 7.86 4.36
N THR A 138 35.01 6.94 3.43
CA THR A 138 35.63 5.62 3.37
C THR A 138 36.85 5.54 2.46
N SER A 139 37.39 6.70 2.02
CA SER A 139 38.48 6.76 1.03
C SER A 139 38.18 5.95 -0.23
N PHE A 140 36.93 5.98 -0.70
CA PHE A 140 36.43 5.26 -1.86
C PHE A 140 36.59 3.74 -1.78
N LYS A 141 36.55 3.17 -0.57
CA LYS A 141 36.63 1.72 -0.35
C LYS A 141 35.27 1.18 0.11
N CYS A 142 34.90 0.05 -0.44
CA CYS A 142 33.69 -0.65 -0.04
C CYS A 142 33.79 -1.13 1.43
N THR A 143 32.82 -0.75 2.25
CA THR A 143 32.77 -1.12 3.67
C THR A 143 32.53 -2.61 3.90
N LYS A 144 32.02 -3.34 2.89
CA LYS A 144 31.75 -4.78 2.98
C LYS A 144 32.94 -5.66 2.52
N CYS A 145 33.55 -5.32 1.40
CA CYS A 145 34.60 -6.16 0.80
C CYS A 145 35.99 -5.50 0.71
N GLY A 146 36.10 -4.21 1.04
CA GLY A 146 37.36 -3.46 0.99
C GLY A 146 37.83 -3.04 -0.43
N ASN A 147 37.15 -3.48 -1.48
CA ASN A 147 37.48 -3.13 -2.86
C ASN A 147 37.18 -1.64 -3.15
N GLN A 148 37.85 -1.10 -4.18
CA GLN A 148 37.62 0.27 -4.59
C GLN A 148 36.24 0.45 -5.18
N LEU A 149 35.58 1.53 -4.78
CA LEU A 149 34.30 1.96 -5.35
C LEU A 149 34.54 2.68 -6.68
N GLU A 150 33.66 2.46 -7.64
CA GLU A 150 33.70 3.13 -8.94
C GLU A 150 32.51 4.09 -9.12
N SER A 151 32.75 5.17 -9.83
CA SER A 151 31.68 6.11 -10.19
C SER A 151 30.61 5.43 -11.02
N SER A 152 29.36 5.66 -10.67
CA SER A 152 28.20 5.12 -11.36
C SER A 152 27.35 6.24 -11.92
N GLU A 153 27.08 6.18 -13.22
CA GLU A 153 26.11 7.05 -13.85
C GLU A 153 24.68 6.66 -13.39
N ASN A 154 23.84 7.66 -13.21
CA ASN A 154 22.46 7.46 -12.79
C ASN A 154 21.42 7.94 -13.83
N ALA A 155 21.87 8.21 -15.05
CA ALA A 155 21.02 8.72 -16.13
C ALA A 155 19.79 7.83 -16.40
N ASP A 156 19.97 6.52 -16.41
CA ASP A 156 18.87 5.56 -16.60
C ASP A 156 17.85 5.62 -15.44
N MET A 157 18.34 5.73 -14.20
CA MET A 157 17.48 5.86 -13.02
C MET A 157 16.68 7.15 -13.05
N VAL A 158 17.32 8.26 -13.41
CA VAL A 158 16.69 9.58 -13.57
C VAL A 158 15.59 9.50 -14.64
N SER A 159 15.88 8.95 -15.82
CA SER A 159 14.91 8.79 -16.91
C SER A 159 13.69 7.95 -16.49
N VAL A 160 13.90 6.84 -15.79
CA VAL A 160 12.82 5.99 -15.27
C VAL A 160 11.97 6.73 -14.23
N LEU A 161 12.59 7.52 -13.35
CA LEU A 161 11.87 8.31 -12.34
C LEU A 161 11.02 9.41 -13.01
N GLU A 162 11.57 10.11 -13.99
CA GLU A 162 10.86 11.14 -14.77
C GLU A 162 9.63 10.57 -15.46
N SER A 163 9.78 9.48 -16.20
CA SER A 163 8.69 8.81 -16.88
C SER A 163 7.57 8.36 -15.92
N LYS A 164 7.92 7.84 -14.72
CA LYS A 164 6.94 7.48 -13.70
C LYS A 164 6.23 8.68 -13.11
N ILE A 165 6.93 9.80 -12.91
CA ILE A 165 6.37 11.05 -12.40
C ILE A 165 5.36 11.60 -13.41
N GLU A 166 5.73 11.74 -14.67
CA GLU A 166 4.85 12.23 -15.75
C GLU A 166 3.57 11.42 -15.85
N ARG A 167 3.70 10.09 -15.80
CA ARG A 167 2.54 9.19 -15.83
C ARG A 167 1.60 9.42 -14.66
N LEU A 168 2.13 9.53 -13.42
CA LEU A 168 1.31 9.77 -12.23
C LEU A 168 0.67 11.16 -12.23
N GLU A 169 1.36 12.19 -12.72
CA GLU A 169 0.82 13.53 -12.88
C GLU A 169 -0.35 13.54 -13.88
N ALA A 170 -0.20 12.87 -15.02
CA ALA A 170 -1.25 12.72 -16.00
C ALA A 170 -2.48 11.96 -15.45
N GLU A 171 -2.27 10.95 -14.60
CA GLU A 171 -3.35 10.21 -13.93
C GLU A 171 -4.06 11.06 -12.85
N LEU A 172 -3.36 11.96 -12.16
CA LEU A 172 -3.92 12.83 -11.12
C LEU A 172 -4.64 14.06 -11.67
N SER A 173 -4.33 14.48 -12.90
CA SER A 173 -4.96 15.60 -13.58
C SER A 173 -6.30 15.26 -14.26
N ARG A 174 -6.64 13.98 -14.34
CA ARG A 174 -7.94 13.48 -14.84
C ARG A 174 -8.96 13.38 -13.72
#